data_ae48af169ca7497d6a784812f65586df
#
_entry.id   ae48af169ca7497d6a784812f65586df
#
_cell.length_a   1.000
_cell.length_b   1.000
_cell.length_c   1.000
_cell.angle_alpha   90.00
_cell.angle_beta   90.00
_cell.angle_gamma   90.00
#
_symmetry.space_group_name_H-M   'P 1'
#
loop_
_entity.id
_entity.type
_entity.pdbx_description
1 polymer ?
#
loop_
_entity_poly.entity_id
_entity_poly.type
_entity_poly.pdbx_seq_one_letter_code
_entity_poly.pdbx_strand_id
1 'polypeptide(L)'
;NPSPYMFYFTSDDVEIAGASPETLARLQDGRLFTYPLAGTRPRGATSEEDQALEAELLADEKERAEHDMLVDLGRNDLGRVSKLGSVKVEEYRNVLRFSRIMHIGSTVTGKLAEGKDAVDVMDSILPAGTLSGAPKLRACQIIQDLEGAKRGIYGGAIGYLDFTGNLDTCIG
;
A
#
# COMPACT_ATOMS: atom_id res chain seq x y z
N ASN A 1 -18.59 0.38 -7.97
CA ASN A 1 -17.85 0.83 -6.79
C ASN A 1 -16.54 1.47 -7.28
N PRO A 2 -16.49 2.79 -7.45
CA PRO A 2 -15.29 3.44 -7.95
C PRO A 2 -14.14 3.27 -6.94
N SER A 3 -12.98 2.90 -7.47
CA SER A 3 -11.71 2.84 -6.73
C SER A 3 -10.72 3.82 -7.35
N PRO A 4 -9.69 4.28 -6.62
CA PRO A 4 -8.66 5.16 -7.14
C PRO A 4 -7.98 4.60 -8.38
N TYR A 5 -7.82 3.28 -8.43
CA TYR A 5 -7.25 2.57 -9.58
C TYR A 5 -8.29 1.62 -10.14
N MET A 6 -8.63 1.81 -11.41
CA MET A 6 -9.48 0.90 -12.17
C MET A 6 -8.76 0.58 -13.47
N PHE A 7 -8.63 -0.70 -13.79
CA PHE A 7 -7.83 -1.14 -14.93
C PHE A 7 -8.46 -2.32 -15.65
N TYR A 8 -8.17 -2.39 -16.94
CA TYR A 8 -8.49 -3.50 -17.81
C TYR A 8 -7.34 -3.71 -18.79
N PHE A 9 -6.78 -4.90 -18.78
CA PHE A 9 -5.73 -5.34 -19.68
C PHE A 9 -6.17 -6.60 -20.42
N THR A 10 -5.84 -6.69 -21.68
CA THR A 10 -6.08 -7.88 -22.49
C THR A 10 -4.87 -8.17 -23.35
N SER A 11 -4.54 -9.44 -23.48
CA SER A 11 -3.58 -10.01 -24.42
C SER A 11 -4.17 -11.28 -25.02
N ASP A 12 -3.42 -11.97 -25.87
CA ASP A 12 -3.90 -13.20 -26.50
C ASP A 12 -4.27 -14.31 -25.50
N ASP A 13 -3.59 -14.35 -24.34
CA ASP A 13 -3.71 -15.43 -23.37
C ASP A 13 -4.35 -15.00 -22.04
N VAL A 14 -4.44 -13.70 -21.76
CA VAL A 14 -4.82 -13.17 -20.45
C VAL A 14 -5.73 -11.97 -20.58
N GLU A 15 -6.77 -11.96 -19.79
CA GLU A 15 -7.68 -10.82 -19.61
C GLU A 15 -7.76 -10.51 -18.11
N ILE A 16 -7.47 -9.24 -17.74
CA ILE A 16 -7.43 -8.77 -16.36
C ILE A 16 -8.30 -7.55 -16.21
N ALA A 17 -9.30 -7.61 -15.34
CA ALA A 17 -10.08 -6.46 -14.91
C ALA A 17 -9.98 -6.32 -13.41
N GLY A 18 -9.67 -5.13 -12.93
CA GLY A 18 -9.52 -4.91 -11.49
C GLY A 18 -9.85 -3.51 -11.05
N ALA A 19 -10.04 -3.39 -9.73
CA ALA A 19 -10.25 -2.15 -9.02
C ALA A 19 -9.49 -2.23 -7.68
N SER A 20 -8.47 -1.39 -7.51
CA SER A 20 -7.63 -1.38 -6.30
C SER A 20 -7.83 -0.07 -5.54
N PRO A 21 -8.07 -0.12 -4.23
CA PRO A 21 -8.14 1.09 -3.40
C PRO A 21 -6.76 1.55 -2.91
N GLU A 22 -5.73 0.73 -3.03
CA GLU A 22 -4.45 0.91 -2.36
C GLU A 22 -3.33 1.25 -3.34
N THR A 23 -2.75 2.43 -3.17
CA THR A 23 -1.50 2.81 -3.84
C THR A 23 -0.36 1.97 -3.27
N LEU A 24 0.32 1.22 -4.11
CA LEU A 24 1.50 0.46 -3.72
C LEU A 24 2.71 1.37 -3.54
N ALA A 25 3.04 2.12 -4.59
CA ALA A 25 4.11 3.11 -4.59
C ALA A 25 3.81 4.24 -5.55
N ARG A 26 4.20 5.45 -5.14
CA ARG A 26 4.22 6.63 -6.00
C ARG A 26 5.58 7.32 -5.91
N LEU A 27 6.14 7.63 -7.06
CA LEU A 27 7.32 8.48 -7.20
C LEU A 27 6.92 9.70 -8.04
N GLN A 28 7.05 10.88 -7.46
CA GLN A 28 6.74 12.12 -8.15
C GLN A 28 7.81 13.17 -7.86
N ASP A 29 8.49 13.63 -8.91
CA ASP A 29 9.52 14.67 -8.82
C ASP A 29 10.59 14.36 -7.76
N GLY A 30 11.02 13.08 -7.70
CA GLY A 30 12.01 12.59 -6.74
C GLY A 30 11.48 12.39 -5.31
N ARG A 31 10.18 12.59 -5.05
CA ARG A 31 9.52 12.23 -3.79
C ARG A 31 8.84 10.88 -3.91
N LEU A 32 9.06 10.06 -2.90
CA LEU A 32 8.49 8.74 -2.74
C LEU A 32 7.32 8.79 -1.77
N PHE A 33 6.28 8.01 -2.06
CA PHE A 33 5.11 7.88 -1.21
C PHE A 33 4.65 6.42 -1.16
N THR A 34 4.19 5.99 0.00
CA THR A 34 3.32 4.82 0.17
C THR A 34 2.26 5.16 1.22
N TYR A 35 1.09 4.54 1.10
CA TYR A 35 -0.09 4.88 1.90
C TYR A 35 -0.63 3.63 2.58
N PRO A 36 0.00 3.15 3.67
CA PRO A 36 -0.49 2.01 4.41
C PRO A 36 -1.93 2.20 4.86
N LEU A 37 -2.78 1.24 4.54
CA LEU A 37 -4.19 1.18 4.94
C LEU A 37 -4.43 -0.09 5.75
N ALA A 38 -5.03 0.02 6.93
CA ALA A 38 -5.49 -1.12 7.71
C ALA A 38 -6.68 -0.75 8.59
N GLY A 39 -7.35 -1.75 9.09
CA GLY A 39 -8.56 -1.55 9.87
C GLY A 39 -9.73 -1.08 9.03
N THR A 40 -10.90 -1.66 9.25
CA THR A 40 -12.10 -1.32 8.48
C THR A 40 -13.30 -1.28 9.38
N ARG A 41 -14.11 -0.22 9.22
CA ARG A 41 -15.48 -0.15 9.76
C ARG A 41 -16.43 0.36 8.68
N PRO A 42 -17.69 -0.03 8.70
CA PRO A 42 -18.71 0.56 7.83
C PRO A 42 -18.90 2.03 8.17
N ARG A 43 -19.51 2.78 7.26
CA ARG A 43 -20.00 4.14 7.54
C ARG A 43 -21.27 4.06 8.38
N GLY A 44 -21.41 4.94 9.36
CA GLY A 44 -22.63 5.12 10.11
C GLY A 44 -23.76 5.69 9.26
N ALA A 45 -25.00 5.40 9.61
CA ALA A 45 -26.18 6.00 8.97
C ALA A 45 -26.39 7.45 9.41
N THR A 46 -25.91 7.81 10.60
CA THR A 46 -25.91 9.18 11.14
C THR A 46 -24.50 9.64 11.47
N SER A 47 -24.31 10.93 11.70
CA SER A 47 -23.03 11.50 12.10
C SER A 47 -22.54 10.94 13.44
N GLU A 48 -23.45 10.72 14.38
CA GLU A 48 -23.18 10.18 15.70
C GLU A 48 -22.71 8.73 15.63
N GLU A 49 -23.38 7.91 14.80
CA GLU A 49 -22.97 6.53 14.55
C GLU A 49 -21.61 6.47 13.85
N ASP A 50 -21.34 7.35 12.88
CA ASP A 50 -20.07 7.41 12.15
C ASP A 50 -18.92 7.74 13.11
N GLN A 51 -19.14 8.69 14.05
CA GLN A 51 -18.15 9.04 15.08
C GLN A 51 -17.93 7.90 16.09
N ALA A 52 -18.98 7.17 16.46
CA ALA A 52 -18.87 6.03 17.35
C ALA A 52 -18.06 4.89 16.72
N LEU A 53 -18.30 4.58 15.45
CA LEU A 53 -17.54 3.58 14.68
C LEU A 53 -16.08 3.99 14.48
N GLU A 54 -15.81 5.28 14.26
CA GLU A 54 -14.46 5.82 14.22
C GLU A 54 -13.72 5.63 15.55
N ALA A 55 -14.38 5.98 16.67
CA ALA A 55 -13.80 5.83 18.00
C ALA A 55 -13.52 4.36 18.32
N GLU A 56 -14.42 3.45 17.94
CA GLU A 56 -14.23 2.01 18.06
C GLU A 56 -13.03 1.53 17.24
N LEU A 57 -12.92 1.96 15.97
CA LEU A 57 -11.82 1.60 15.09
C LEU A 57 -10.46 2.04 15.67
N LEU A 58 -10.39 3.29 16.16
CA LEU A 58 -9.16 3.83 16.73
C LEU A 58 -8.80 3.23 18.11
N ALA A 59 -9.78 2.66 18.83
CA ALA A 59 -9.56 1.96 20.10
C ALA A 59 -9.14 0.49 19.92
N ASP A 60 -9.39 -0.11 18.75
CA ASP A 60 -9.10 -1.51 18.48
C ASP A 60 -7.57 -1.76 18.42
N GLU A 61 -7.06 -2.47 19.43
CA GLU A 61 -5.62 -2.74 19.57
C GLU A 61 -5.08 -3.60 18.43
N LYS A 62 -5.86 -4.57 17.92
CA LYS A 62 -5.46 -5.44 16.83
C LYS A 62 -5.31 -4.64 15.53
N GLU A 63 -6.32 -3.84 15.19
CA GLU A 63 -6.31 -3.02 13.98
C GLU A 63 -5.15 -2.00 14.01
N ARG A 64 -4.89 -1.41 15.16
CA ARG A 64 -3.76 -0.50 15.37
C ARG A 64 -2.42 -1.19 15.20
N ALA A 65 -2.25 -2.38 15.81
CA ALA A 65 -1.00 -3.14 15.71
C ALA A 65 -0.72 -3.59 14.27
N GLU A 66 -1.74 -4.02 13.53
CA GLU A 66 -1.64 -4.35 12.12
C GLU A 66 -1.25 -3.13 11.29
N HIS A 67 -1.90 -1.98 11.53
CA HIS A 67 -1.58 -0.74 10.84
C HIS A 67 -0.14 -0.30 11.10
N ASP A 68 0.34 -0.35 12.34
CA ASP A 68 1.71 0.01 12.70
C ASP A 68 2.74 -0.89 12.00
N MET A 69 2.44 -2.18 11.90
CA MET A 69 3.28 -3.13 11.15
C MET A 69 3.38 -2.71 9.68
N LEU A 70 2.27 -2.32 9.04
CA LEU A 70 2.28 -1.87 7.65
C LEU A 70 3.02 -0.55 7.46
N VAL A 71 2.89 0.38 8.41
CA VAL A 71 3.67 1.64 8.41
C VAL A 71 5.17 1.35 8.50
N ASP A 72 5.59 0.43 9.39
CA ASP A 72 6.99 0.04 9.50
C ASP A 72 7.50 -0.68 8.26
N LEU A 73 6.70 -1.54 7.63
CA LEU A 73 7.04 -2.14 6.34
C LEU A 73 7.24 -1.07 5.27
N GLY A 74 6.31 -0.12 5.15
CA GLY A 74 6.42 0.99 4.19
C GLY A 74 7.68 1.85 4.44
N ARG A 75 8.02 2.12 5.70
CA ARG A 75 9.26 2.82 6.07
C ARG A 75 10.51 2.04 5.64
N ASN A 76 10.53 0.74 5.88
CA ASN A 76 11.64 -0.13 5.48
C ASN A 76 11.79 -0.22 3.96
N ASP A 77 10.68 -0.40 3.25
CA ASP A 77 10.67 -0.51 1.80
C ASP A 77 11.17 0.78 1.15
N LEU A 78 10.62 1.94 1.51
CA LEU A 78 11.09 3.23 1.02
C LEU A 78 12.53 3.53 1.48
N GLY A 79 12.93 3.06 2.66
CA GLY A 79 14.26 3.27 3.21
C GLY A 79 15.39 2.71 2.35
N ARG A 80 15.12 1.64 1.60
CA ARG A 80 16.10 0.98 0.70
C ARG A 80 16.48 1.83 -0.52
N VAL A 81 15.61 2.74 -0.92
CA VAL A 81 15.79 3.58 -2.12
C VAL A 81 15.78 5.07 -1.82
N SER A 82 15.64 5.46 -0.57
CA SER A 82 15.60 6.86 -0.13
C SER A 82 16.96 7.35 0.31
N LYS A 83 17.17 8.67 0.19
CA LYS A 83 18.29 9.36 0.85
C LYS A 83 18.24 9.09 2.35
N LEU A 84 19.40 8.83 2.95
CA LEU A 84 19.50 8.57 4.38
C LEU A 84 18.84 9.69 5.20
N GLY A 85 18.01 9.31 6.16
CA GLY A 85 17.31 10.24 7.06
C GLY A 85 16.13 11.00 6.40
N SER A 86 15.77 10.70 5.14
CA SER A 86 14.67 11.39 4.46
C SER A 86 13.30 10.70 4.62
N VAL A 87 13.27 9.45 5.08
CA VAL A 87 12.01 8.73 5.29
C VAL A 87 11.28 9.31 6.50
N LYS A 88 10.00 9.64 6.31
CA LYS A 88 9.14 10.24 7.33
C LYS A 88 7.74 9.64 7.26
N VAL A 89 7.08 9.59 8.41
CA VAL A 89 5.63 9.40 8.50
C VAL A 89 5.03 10.80 8.65
N GLU A 90 4.41 11.32 7.59
CA GLU A 90 3.84 12.69 7.58
C GLU A 90 2.46 12.72 8.21
N GLU A 91 1.66 11.68 7.94
CA GLU A 91 0.36 11.46 8.56
C GLU A 91 0.35 10.08 9.19
N TYR A 92 -0.21 9.97 10.39
CA TYR A 92 -0.18 8.74 11.14
C TYR A 92 -1.53 8.43 11.77
N ARG A 93 -2.09 7.26 11.42
CA ARG A 93 -3.37 6.75 11.92
C ARG A 93 -4.55 7.70 11.72
N ASN A 94 -4.60 8.40 10.58
CA ASN A 94 -5.75 9.20 10.22
C ASN A 94 -6.91 8.30 9.78
N VAL A 95 -8.14 8.67 10.13
CA VAL A 95 -9.32 7.98 9.63
C VAL A 95 -9.71 8.51 8.26
N LEU A 96 -9.58 7.67 7.26
CA LEU A 96 -9.96 7.94 5.87
C LEU A 96 -11.38 7.45 5.63
N ARG A 97 -12.28 8.37 5.29
CA ARG A 97 -13.69 8.06 5.04
C ARG A 97 -13.96 7.93 3.56
N PHE A 98 -14.38 6.76 3.18
CA PHE A 98 -14.88 6.47 1.82
C PHE A 98 -16.40 6.43 1.81
N SER A 99 -17.02 6.18 0.66
CA SER A 99 -18.47 6.22 0.52
C SER A 99 -19.22 5.21 1.39
N ARG A 100 -18.63 4.04 1.66
CA ARG A 100 -19.28 2.95 2.40
C ARG A 100 -18.51 2.43 3.60
N ILE A 101 -17.23 2.75 3.68
CA ILE A 101 -16.32 2.26 4.72
C ILE A 101 -15.37 3.37 5.17
N MET A 102 -14.75 3.17 6.33
CA MET A 102 -13.63 3.95 6.81
C MET A 102 -12.44 3.04 7.12
N HIS A 103 -11.24 3.55 6.95
CA HIS A 103 -9.98 2.87 7.24
C HIS A 103 -9.06 3.74 8.08
N ILE A 104 -8.13 3.10 8.81
CA ILE A 104 -6.96 3.79 9.36
C ILE A 104 -5.93 3.91 8.24
N GLY A 105 -5.47 5.10 7.96
CA GLY A 105 -4.47 5.39 6.94
C GLY A 105 -3.30 6.19 7.48
N SER A 106 -2.13 5.98 6.89
CA SER A 106 -0.93 6.77 7.13
C SER A 106 -0.26 7.14 5.82
N THR A 107 0.56 8.18 5.84
CA THR A 107 1.37 8.60 4.71
C THR A 107 2.84 8.48 5.07
N VAL A 108 3.57 7.61 4.39
CA VAL A 108 5.02 7.48 4.50
C VAL A 108 5.66 8.07 3.27
N THR A 109 6.64 8.94 3.47
CA THR A 109 7.34 9.62 2.39
C THR A 109 8.84 9.42 2.48
N GLY A 110 9.53 9.64 1.35
CA GLY A 110 10.97 9.65 1.26
C GLY A 110 11.46 10.55 0.11
N LYS A 111 12.76 10.78 0.04
CA LYS A 111 13.39 11.41 -1.13
C LYS A 111 14.23 10.36 -1.83
N LEU A 112 14.04 10.18 -3.12
CA LEU A 112 14.79 9.20 -3.92
C LEU A 112 16.29 9.47 -3.78
N ALA A 113 17.06 8.42 -3.53
CA ALA A 113 18.51 8.50 -3.45
C ALA A 113 19.13 8.73 -4.83
N GLU A 114 20.32 9.32 -4.85
CA GLU A 114 21.08 9.49 -6.09
C GLU A 114 21.42 8.14 -6.73
N GLY A 115 21.29 8.04 -8.04
CA GLY A 115 21.53 6.82 -8.80
C GLY A 115 20.41 5.77 -8.68
N LYS A 116 19.31 6.10 -8.03
CA LYS A 116 18.09 5.27 -7.97
C LYS A 116 17.03 5.80 -8.92
N ASP A 117 16.19 4.89 -9.41
CA ASP A 117 15.09 5.21 -10.33
C ASP A 117 13.77 4.52 -9.93
N ALA A 118 12.76 4.64 -10.77
CA ALA A 118 11.44 4.08 -10.52
C ALA A 118 11.44 2.54 -10.52
N VAL A 119 12.37 1.90 -11.23
CA VAL A 119 12.50 0.43 -11.23
C VAL A 119 13.05 -0.04 -9.88
N ASP A 120 14.07 0.66 -9.34
CA ASP A 120 14.57 0.40 -8.00
C ASP A 120 13.46 0.54 -6.93
N VAL A 121 12.55 1.52 -7.10
CA VAL A 121 11.40 1.70 -6.19
C VAL A 121 10.50 0.47 -6.24
N MET A 122 10.16 -0.03 -7.40
CA MET A 122 9.35 -1.24 -7.55
C MET A 122 10.04 -2.47 -6.93
N ASP A 123 11.33 -2.66 -7.18
CA ASP A 123 12.12 -3.76 -6.61
C ASP A 123 12.19 -3.70 -5.07
N SER A 124 12.21 -2.50 -4.50
CA SER A 124 12.26 -2.32 -3.05
C SER A 124 10.93 -2.65 -2.35
N ILE A 125 9.81 -2.41 -3.02
CA ILE A 125 8.48 -2.47 -2.41
C ILE A 125 7.80 -3.83 -2.61
N LEU A 126 8.05 -4.50 -3.74
CA LEU A 126 7.46 -5.80 -4.04
C LEU A 126 8.07 -6.94 -3.22
N PRO A 127 7.24 -7.92 -2.81
CA PRO A 127 5.78 -7.89 -2.82
C PRO A 127 5.22 -6.93 -1.78
N ALA A 128 3.97 -6.47 -1.99
CA ALA A 128 3.29 -5.57 -1.07
C ALA A 128 3.22 -6.13 0.36
N GLY A 129 3.40 -5.25 1.35
CA GLY A 129 3.35 -5.64 2.77
C GLY A 129 2.03 -6.25 3.19
N THR A 130 0.92 -5.70 2.70
CA THR A 130 -0.46 -6.17 2.94
C THR A 130 -0.70 -7.60 2.45
N LEU A 131 0.05 -8.07 1.46
CA LEU A 131 -0.08 -9.41 0.88
C LEU A 131 1.06 -10.36 1.26
N SER A 132 1.95 -9.95 2.14
CA SER A 132 3.08 -10.75 2.59
C SER A 132 3.15 -10.84 4.12
N GLY A 133 3.72 -9.87 4.78
CA GLY A 133 3.86 -9.80 6.23
C GLY A 133 5.23 -9.30 6.67
N ALA A 134 5.45 -9.25 7.99
CA ALA A 134 6.70 -8.79 8.60
C ALA A 134 7.32 -9.89 9.47
N PRO A 135 8.65 -10.13 9.38
CA PRO A 135 9.61 -9.62 8.40
C PRO A 135 9.35 -10.16 6.99
N LYS A 136 9.37 -9.30 5.97
CA LYS A 136 8.93 -9.59 4.59
C LYS A 136 9.53 -10.88 4.01
N LEU A 137 10.84 -11.03 4.06
CA LEU A 137 11.52 -12.20 3.47
C LEU A 137 11.07 -13.52 4.14
N ARG A 138 10.94 -13.51 5.47
CA ARG A 138 10.50 -14.70 6.20
C ARG A 138 9.03 -15.03 5.90
N ALA A 139 8.18 -14.02 5.84
CA ALA A 139 6.78 -14.18 5.46
C ALA A 139 6.65 -14.79 4.05
N CYS A 140 7.40 -14.28 3.07
CA CYS A 140 7.42 -14.84 1.72
C CYS A 140 7.90 -16.31 1.66
N GLN A 141 8.91 -16.68 2.47
CA GLN A 141 9.36 -18.08 2.57
C GLN A 141 8.24 -18.98 3.12
N ILE A 142 7.57 -18.55 4.19
CA ILE A 142 6.46 -19.32 4.78
C ILE A 142 5.32 -19.47 3.78
N ILE A 143 4.96 -18.40 3.07
CA ILE A 143 3.93 -18.43 2.03
C ILE A 143 4.30 -19.44 0.94
N GLN A 144 5.54 -19.39 0.45
CA GLN A 144 6.03 -20.33 -0.58
C GLN A 144 5.98 -21.78 -0.10
N ASP A 145 6.37 -22.03 1.15
CA ASP A 145 6.39 -23.38 1.73
C ASP A 145 4.96 -23.95 1.89
N LEU A 146 4.00 -23.08 2.26
CA LEU A 146 2.62 -23.50 2.51
C LEU A 146 1.76 -23.58 1.25
N GLU A 147 1.89 -22.62 0.34
CA GLU A 147 1.08 -22.59 -0.89
C GLU A 147 1.62 -23.56 -1.95
N GLY A 148 2.93 -23.72 -2.04
CA GLY A 148 3.59 -24.63 -3.00
C GLY A 148 3.31 -24.29 -4.47
N ALA A 149 2.74 -23.12 -4.77
CA ALA A 149 2.34 -22.67 -6.09
C ALA A 149 2.74 -21.21 -6.34
N LYS A 150 2.86 -20.85 -7.62
CA LYS A 150 3.10 -19.45 -8.00
C LYS A 150 1.79 -18.65 -7.95
N ARG A 151 1.82 -17.49 -7.33
CA ARG A 151 0.67 -16.57 -7.25
C ARG A 151 0.32 -15.89 -8.58
N GLY A 152 1.25 -15.92 -9.55
CA GLY A 152 1.04 -15.32 -10.85
C GLY A 152 0.90 -13.81 -10.76
N ILE A 153 -0.24 -13.29 -11.23
CA ILE A 153 -0.56 -11.85 -11.25
C ILE A 153 -0.92 -11.33 -9.86
N TYR A 154 -1.47 -12.19 -8.99
CA TYR A 154 -1.91 -11.80 -7.66
C TYR A 154 -0.78 -11.26 -6.80
N GLY A 155 -0.99 -10.07 -6.26
CA GLY A 155 -0.01 -9.39 -5.40
C GLY A 155 1.12 -8.71 -6.17
N GLY A 156 0.99 -8.57 -7.47
CA GLY A 156 1.86 -7.75 -8.30
C GLY A 156 1.56 -6.26 -8.20
N ALA A 157 2.09 -5.50 -9.13
CA ALA A 157 1.86 -4.07 -9.27
C ALA A 157 1.24 -3.75 -10.62
N ILE A 158 0.26 -2.86 -10.63
CA ILE A 158 -0.35 -2.32 -11.82
C ILE A 158 -0.30 -0.80 -11.76
N GLY A 159 0.12 -0.18 -12.85
CA GLY A 159 0.24 1.27 -12.91
C GLY A 159 1.03 1.73 -14.12
N TYR A 160 1.67 2.86 -14.00
CA TYR A 160 2.51 3.42 -15.07
C TYR A 160 3.84 3.95 -14.54
N LEU A 161 4.81 3.92 -15.42
CA LEU A 161 6.09 4.58 -15.30
C LEU A 161 6.20 5.53 -16.49
N ASP A 162 6.34 6.83 -16.23
CA ASP A 162 6.40 7.82 -17.28
C ASP A 162 7.84 8.07 -17.77
N PHE A 163 7.97 8.78 -18.89
CA PHE A 163 9.28 9.09 -19.48
C PHE A 163 10.06 10.15 -18.72
N THR A 164 9.46 10.79 -17.72
CA THR A 164 10.15 11.75 -16.83
C THR A 164 10.67 11.10 -15.56
N GLY A 165 10.43 9.78 -15.39
CA GLY A 165 10.88 8.98 -14.28
C GLY A 165 9.92 8.94 -13.10
N ASN A 166 8.69 9.43 -13.25
CA ASN A 166 7.65 9.28 -12.26
C ASN A 166 6.97 7.92 -12.34
N LEU A 167 6.41 7.47 -11.23
CA LEU A 167 5.75 6.19 -11.06
C LEU A 167 4.48 6.37 -10.25
N ASP A 168 3.41 5.70 -10.65
CA ASP A 168 2.21 5.56 -9.83
C ASP A 168 1.61 4.16 -10.04
N THR A 169 1.52 3.39 -8.95
CA THR A 169 1.13 1.98 -9.00
C THR A 169 0.20 1.61 -7.85
N CYS A 170 -0.70 0.68 -8.13
CA CYS A 170 -1.52 0.00 -7.12
C CYS A 170 -1.11 -1.47 -6.98
N ILE A 171 -1.68 -2.12 -5.96
CA ILE A 171 -1.61 -3.58 -5.80
C ILE A 171 -2.54 -4.22 -6.82
N GLY A 172 -2.01 -5.20 -7.57
CA GLY A 172 -2.72 -5.98 -8.58
C GLY A 172 -3.29 -7.30 -8.06
#